data_2bb5a643b361184a5351b0befd0be73f
#
_entry.id   2bb5a643b361184a5351b0befd0be73f
#
_cell.length_a   1.000
_cell.length_b   1.000
_cell.length_c   1.000
_cell.angle_alpha   90.00
_cell.angle_beta   90.00
_cell.angle_gamma   90.00
#
_symmetry.space_group_name_H-M   'P 1'
#
loop_
_entity.id
_entity.type
_entity.pdbx_description
1 polymer ?
#
loop_
_entity_poly.entity_id
_entity_poly.type
_entity_poly.pdbx_seq_one_letter_code
_entity_poly.pdbx_strand_id
1 'polypeptide(L)'
;MSNNIDKINLIFSENPIARAYLYLFIKKKMINNDVFFLNHKTIFNKFFLRLQFNNNFKNTNKYLKNPDVRILIKEIEKFFNLEENFLINMYCFENIFKFKNLIYTKGPNINSNENLIFFSKLNNKHFLNSSNTIYKNIFNSNKKFYHIHPGYIYKVRGCDGALNSINNYNSLGASFFLMNNKIDRGDILKRYEQTYHKLTLPNFKKYSVYDLYNIWFSFFDPALRVSFLKKLLNENISLNNFEEINLN
;
A
#
# COMPACT_ATOMS: atom_id res chain seq x y z
N MET A 1 15.92 -7.37 19.98
CA MET A 1 15.83 -7.02 18.52
C MET A 1 15.03 -5.74 18.41
N SER A 2 15.50 -4.73 17.69
CA SER A 2 14.76 -3.48 17.49
C SER A 2 13.45 -3.76 16.75
N ASN A 3 12.33 -3.26 17.29
CA ASN A 3 11.01 -3.35 16.65
C ASN A 3 10.76 -2.13 15.75
N ASN A 4 11.74 -1.73 14.97
CA ASN A 4 11.66 -0.59 14.09
C ASN A 4 11.01 -0.95 12.75
N ILE A 5 10.47 0.05 12.07
CA ILE A 5 9.72 -0.12 10.81
C ILE A 5 10.57 -0.70 9.66
N ASP A 6 11.90 -0.54 9.71
CA ASP A 6 12.82 -1.14 8.73
C ASP A 6 12.81 -2.69 8.73
N LYS A 7 12.26 -3.32 9.79
CA LYS A 7 12.08 -4.78 9.94
C LYS A 7 10.69 -5.27 9.58
N ILE A 8 9.82 -4.41 9.08
CA ILE A 8 8.47 -4.79 8.71
C ILE A 8 8.48 -5.64 7.44
N ASN A 9 7.73 -6.73 7.43
CA ASN A 9 7.56 -7.60 6.28
C ASN A 9 6.33 -7.16 5.47
N LEU A 10 6.31 -7.44 4.17
CA LEU A 10 5.22 -7.02 3.30
C LEU A 10 4.26 -8.18 3.04
N ILE A 11 2.97 -8.01 3.31
CA ILE A 11 1.92 -8.84 2.72
C ILE A 11 1.56 -8.25 1.38
N PHE A 12 1.91 -8.97 0.32
CA PHE A 12 1.76 -8.54 -1.05
C PHE A 12 0.54 -9.19 -1.71
N SER A 13 -0.37 -8.35 -2.16
CA SER A 13 -1.49 -8.73 -3.04
C SER A 13 -1.38 -7.90 -4.31
N GLU A 14 -1.46 -8.51 -5.49
CA GLU A 14 -1.19 -7.83 -6.76
C GLU A 14 -2.17 -6.67 -7.02
N ASN A 15 -1.78 -5.48 -6.60
CA ASN A 15 -2.51 -4.22 -6.77
C ASN A 15 -1.53 -3.02 -6.78
N PRO A 16 -1.98 -1.81 -7.17
CA PRO A 16 -1.11 -0.63 -7.25
C PRO A 16 -0.41 -0.26 -5.94
N ILE A 17 -1.09 -0.38 -4.79
CA ILE A 17 -0.54 -0.06 -3.47
C ILE A 17 0.59 -1.02 -3.12
N ALA A 18 0.38 -2.32 -3.33
CA ALA A 18 1.40 -3.35 -3.11
C ALA A 18 2.65 -3.10 -3.97
N ARG A 19 2.45 -2.73 -5.21
CA ARG A 19 3.55 -2.40 -6.13
C ARG A 19 4.33 -1.17 -5.68
N ALA A 20 3.66 -0.14 -5.19
CA ALA A 20 4.31 1.05 -4.66
C ALA A 20 5.14 0.74 -3.41
N TYR A 21 4.60 -0.03 -2.46
CA TYR A 21 5.35 -0.45 -1.26
C TYR A 21 6.55 -1.33 -1.61
N LEU A 22 6.35 -2.32 -2.49
CA LEU A 22 7.41 -3.20 -2.97
C LEU A 22 8.56 -2.37 -3.61
N TYR A 23 8.21 -1.42 -4.47
CA TYR A 23 9.20 -0.58 -5.14
C TYR A 23 9.92 0.35 -4.17
N LEU A 24 9.22 0.92 -3.18
CA LEU A 24 9.85 1.70 -2.12
C LEU A 24 10.84 0.84 -1.30
N PHE A 25 10.49 -0.40 -0.95
CA PHE A 25 11.40 -1.31 -0.24
C PHE A 25 12.69 -1.56 -1.04
N ILE A 26 12.58 -1.72 -2.37
CA ILE A 26 13.77 -1.83 -3.26
C ILE A 26 14.62 -0.56 -3.17
N LYS A 27 14.00 0.62 -3.28
CA LYS A 27 14.70 1.92 -3.22
C LYS A 27 15.37 2.16 -1.86
N LYS A 28 14.78 1.64 -0.78
CA LYS A 28 15.31 1.68 0.59
C LYS A 28 16.26 0.53 0.93
N LYS A 29 16.62 -0.31 -0.04
CA LYS A 29 17.50 -1.49 0.13
C LYS A 29 16.96 -2.51 1.15
N MET A 30 15.65 -2.56 1.35
CA MET A 30 14.96 -3.50 2.25
C MET A 30 14.69 -4.85 1.58
N ILE A 31 15.52 -5.27 0.64
CA ILE A 31 15.36 -6.51 -0.15
C ILE A 31 15.59 -7.79 0.67
N ASN A 32 16.07 -7.66 1.90
CA ASN A 32 16.20 -8.77 2.85
C ASN A 32 14.93 -9.01 3.68
N ASN A 33 13.97 -8.08 3.65
CA ASN A 33 12.69 -8.25 4.32
C ASN A 33 11.85 -9.27 3.54
N ASP A 34 11.06 -10.05 4.27
CA ASP A 34 10.24 -11.08 3.65
C ASP A 34 9.01 -10.46 2.98
N VAL A 35 8.71 -10.96 1.78
CA VAL A 35 7.49 -10.61 1.03
C VAL A 35 6.57 -11.83 1.00
N PHE A 36 5.43 -11.73 1.68
CA PHE A 36 4.41 -12.76 1.78
C PHE A 36 3.36 -12.57 0.68
N PHE A 37 3.44 -13.39 -0.35
CA PHE A 37 2.62 -13.27 -1.54
C PHE A 37 1.29 -14.01 -1.37
N LEU A 38 0.18 -13.25 -1.39
CA LEU A 38 -1.18 -13.81 -1.38
C LEU A 38 -1.55 -14.26 -2.79
N ASN A 39 -1.43 -15.55 -3.08
CA ASN A 39 -1.74 -16.09 -4.39
C ASN A 39 -2.78 -17.22 -4.34
N HIS A 40 -3.54 -17.36 -5.43
CA HIS A 40 -4.58 -18.36 -5.60
C HIS A 40 -4.06 -19.79 -5.83
N LYS A 41 -2.77 -19.97 -6.18
CA LYS A 41 -2.24 -21.30 -6.53
C LYS A 41 -0.83 -21.50 -5.96
N THR A 42 -0.62 -22.66 -5.43
CA THR A 42 0.65 -23.16 -4.87
C THR A 42 1.75 -23.38 -5.91
N ILE A 43 1.48 -23.19 -7.19
CA ILE A 43 2.47 -23.42 -8.25
C ILE A 43 3.13 -22.09 -8.59
N PHE A 44 4.39 -21.98 -8.20
CA PHE A 44 5.26 -20.89 -8.60
C PHE A 44 5.67 -21.05 -10.06
N ASN A 45 4.94 -20.43 -10.95
CA ASN A 45 5.34 -20.30 -12.36
C ASN A 45 5.38 -18.81 -12.72
N LYS A 46 6.58 -18.32 -13.06
CA LYS A 46 6.81 -16.93 -13.49
C LYS A 46 5.88 -16.52 -14.65
N PHE A 47 5.54 -17.45 -15.53
CA PHE A 47 4.61 -17.24 -16.61
C PHE A 47 3.19 -16.91 -16.11
N PHE A 48 2.65 -17.70 -15.17
CA PHE A 48 1.32 -17.43 -14.59
C PHE A 48 1.29 -16.13 -13.77
N LEU A 49 2.35 -15.83 -13.04
CA LEU A 49 2.46 -14.55 -12.34
C LEU A 49 2.46 -13.37 -13.32
N ARG A 50 3.13 -13.50 -14.46
CA ARG A 50 3.14 -12.48 -15.51
C ARG A 50 1.77 -12.32 -16.17
N LEU A 51 1.05 -13.42 -16.42
CA LEU A 51 -0.33 -13.36 -16.93
C LEU A 51 -1.26 -12.65 -15.95
N GLN A 52 -1.18 -12.99 -14.66
CA GLN A 52 -1.96 -12.34 -13.61
C GLN A 52 -1.63 -10.84 -13.53
N PHE A 53 -0.36 -10.48 -13.55
CA PHE A 53 0.10 -9.10 -13.57
C PHE A 53 -0.47 -8.34 -14.78
N ASN A 54 -0.36 -8.90 -15.99
CA ASN A 54 -0.85 -8.27 -17.20
C ASN A 54 -2.38 -8.06 -17.15
N ASN A 55 -3.13 -9.01 -16.60
CA ASN A 55 -4.57 -8.90 -16.44
C ASN A 55 -4.95 -7.82 -15.43
N ASN A 56 -4.28 -7.81 -14.25
CA ASN A 56 -4.56 -6.85 -13.19
C ASN A 56 -4.23 -5.40 -13.60
N PHE A 57 -3.19 -5.21 -14.45
CA PHE A 57 -2.73 -3.88 -14.85
C PHE A 57 -3.03 -3.54 -16.32
N LYS A 58 -3.97 -4.23 -16.96
CA LYS A 58 -4.36 -3.95 -18.36
C LYS A 58 -4.75 -2.49 -18.56
N ASN A 59 -5.62 -1.95 -17.71
CA ASN A 59 -6.06 -0.55 -17.78
C ASN A 59 -4.94 0.41 -17.41
N THR A 60 -4.17 0.10 -16.36
CA THR A 60 -3.01 0.90 -15.95
C THR A 60 -1.99 1.05 -17.07
N ASN A 61 -1.71 -0.03 -17.80
CA ASN A 61 -0.81 -0.01 -18.96
C ASN A 61 -1.32 0.90 -20.08
N LYS A 62 -2.63 1.00 -20.27
CA LYS A 62 -3.26 1.97 -21.20
C LYS A 62 -2.97 3.40 -20.76
N TYR A 63 -3.15 3.69 -19.47
CA TYR A 63 -2.91 5.03 -18.91
C TYR A 63 -1.43 5.42 -18.94
N LEU A 64 -0.52 4.50 -18.65
CA LEU A 64 0.93 4.73 -18.73
C LEU A 64 1.42 5.15 -20.13
N LYS A 65 0.69 4.77 -21.18
CA LYS A 65 0.97 5.17 -22.57
C LYS A 65 0.34 6.52 -22.97
N ASN A 66 -0.58 7.04 -22.14
CA ASN A 66 -1.31 8.25 -22.45
C ASN A 66 -0.49 9.50 -22.05
N PRO A 67 -0.21 10.45 -22.97
CA PRO A 67 0.59 11.64 -22.68
C PRO A 67 0.00 12.52 -21.57
N ASP A 68 -1.32 12.75 -21.57
CA ASP A 68 -1.99 13.59 -20.56
C ASP A 68 -1.85 12.97 -19.16
N VAL A 69 -1.99 11.66 -19.06
CA VAL A 69 -1.83 10.94 -17.78
C VAL A 69 -0.35 10.96 -17.32
N ARG A 70 0.60 10.91 -18.25
CA ARG A 70 2.03 11.05 -17.90
C ARG A 70 2.37 12.41 -17.33
N ILE A 71 1.72 13.47 -17.81
CA ILE A 71 1.86 14.82 -17.23
C ILE A 71 1.33 14.80 -15.79
N LEU A 72 0.13 14.28 -15.58
CA LEU A 72 -0.45 14.15 -14.23
C LEU A 72 0.44 13.30 -13.30
N ILE A 73 1.00 12.19 -13.78
CA ILE A 73 1.92 11.34 -12.98
C ILE A 73 3.11 12.16 -12.48
N LYS A 74 3.72 12.99 -13.32
CA LYS A 74 4.83 13.86 -12.92
C LYS A 74 4.40 14.88 -11.87
N GLU A 75 3.21 15.47 -11.99
CA GLU A 75 2.66 16.38 -10.98
C GLU A 75 2.42 15.67 -9.65
N ILE A 76 1.87 14.44 -9.67
CA ILE A 76 1.67 13.61 -8.48
C ILE A 76 3.02 13.30 -7.81
N GLU A 77 4.02 12.87 -8.57
CA GLU A 77 5.36 12.57 -8.05
C GLU A 77 5.99 13.80 -7.38
N LYS A 78 5.89 14.96 -8.02
CA LYS A 78 6.36 16.23 -7.45
C LYS A 78 5.60 16.60 -6.18
N PHE A 79 4.27 16.51 -6.19
CA PHE A 79 3.41 16.84 -5.06
C PHE A 79 3.72 16.00 -3.82
N PHE A 80 3.97 14.70 -4.01
CA PHE A 80 4.29 13.76 -2.94
C PHE A 80 5.79 13.59 -2.67
N ASN A 81 6.64 14.41 -3.28
CA ASN A 81 8.11 14.33 -3.16
C ASN A 81 8.64 12.91 -3.40
N LEU A 82 8.14 12.28 -4.47
CA LEU A 82 8.63 11.00 -4.98
C LEU A 82 9.75 11.26 -6.01
N GLU A 83 10.58 10.26 -6.24
CA GLU A 83 11.59 10.32 -7.31
C GLU A 83 10.90 10.30 -8.68
N GLU A 84 11.52 10.93 -9.67
CA GLU A 84 11.01 10.91 -11.05
C GLU A 84 10.84 9.48 -11.57
N ASN A 85 9.73 9.24 -12.24
CA ASN A 85 9.32 7.93 -12.75
C ASN A 85 9.09 6.84 -11.67
N PHE A 86 8.95 7.22 -10.41
CA PHE A 86 8.64 6.25 -9.34
C PHE A 86 7.35 5.49 -9.64
N LEU A 87 6.27 6.22 -9.97
CA LEU A 87 4.94 5.65 -10.23
C LEU A 87 4.87 4.85 -11.54
N ILE A 88 5.81 5.07 -12.45
CA ILE A 88 5.94 4.25 -13.66
C ILE A 88 6.73 2.98 -13.36
N ASN A 89 7.86 3.14 -12.70
CA ASN A 89 8.80 2.05 -12.42
C ASN A 89 8.27 1.04 -11.40
N MET A 90 7.32 1.42 -10.52
CA MET A 90 6.70 0.46 -9.61
C MET A 90 5.94 -0.65 -10.36
N TYR A 91 5.49 -0.40 -11.59
CA TYR A 91 4.84 -1.38 -12.46
C TYR A 91 5.81 -2.27 -13.26
N CYS A 92 7.11 -2.25 -12.97
CA CYS A 92 8.01 -3.24 -13.54
C CYS A 92 7.73 -4.61 -12.89
N PHE A 93 7.34 -5.59 -13.73
CA PHE A 93 7.01 -6.94 -13.26
C PHE A 93 8.15 -7.58 -12.48
N GLU A 94 9.38 -7.39 -12.94
CA GLU A 94 10.60 -7.97 -12.40
C GLU A 94 10.95 -7.48 -10.98
N ASN A 95 10.35 -6.39 -10.51
CA ASN A 95 10.63 -5.87 -9.16
C ASN A 95 10.39 -6.90 -8.05
N ILE A 96 9.39 -7.79 -8.20
CA ILE A 96 9.09 -8.80 -7.19
C ILE A 96 10.26 -9.78 -6.99
N PHE A 97 11.04 -10.04 -8.05
CA PHE A 97 12.16 -10.99 -8.01
C PHE A 97 13.47 -10.39 -7.46
N LYS A 98 13.47 -9.12 -7.05
CA LYS A 98 14.62 -8.48 -6.38
C LYS A 98 14.70 -8.84 -4.91
N PHE A 99 13.63 -9.38 -4.33
CA PHE A 99 13.61 -9.80 -2.93
C PHE A 99 14.23 -11.18 -2.76
N LYS A 100 15.01 -11.35 -1.69
CA LYS A 100 15.66 -12.63 -1.38
C LYS A 100 14.66 -13.68 -0.95
N ASN A 101 13.65 -13.26 -0.17
CA ASN A 101 12.67 -14.15 0.42
C ASN A 101 11.26 -13.79 -0.10
N LEU A 102 10.83 -14.49 -1.12
CA LEU A 102 9.46 -14.43 -1.62
C LEU A 102 8.71 -15.67 -1.12
N ILE A 103 7.84 -15.46 -0.15
CA ILE A 103 7.14 -16.53 0.57
C ILE A 103 5.68 -16.58 0.13
N TYR A 104 5.22 -17.76 -0.27
CA TYR A 104 3.82 -17.95 -0.66
C TYR A 104 2.98 -18.35 0.53
N THR A 105 1.87 -17.66 0.72
CA THR A 105 0.86 -18.04 1.72
C THR A 105 0.11 -19.28 1.27
N LYS A 106 -0.67 -19.87 2.17
CA LYS A 106 -1.46 -21.10 1.94
C LYS A 106 -2.78 -20.83 1.19
N GLY A 107 -2.77 -19.87 0.29
CA GLY A 107 -3.90 -19.46 -0.54
C GLY A 107 -4.18 -17.96 -0.46
N PRO A 108 -5.15 -17.47 -1.25
CA PRO A 108 -5.41 -16.04 -1.41
C PRO A 108 -6.19 -15.42 -0.25
N ASN A 109 -6.92 -16.24 0.51
CA ASN A 109 -7.72 -15.77 1.62
C ASN A 109 -6.87 -15.70 2.88
N ILE A 110 -6.44 -14.49 3.25
CA ILE A 110 -5.64 -14.27 4.46
C ILE A 110 -6.32 -14.78 5.74
N ASN A 111 -7.65 -14.83 5.76
CA ASN A 111 -8.44 -15.28 6.92
C ASN A 111 -8.68 -16.81 6.97
N SER A 112 -8.14 -17.58 6.04
CA SER A 112 -8.30 -19.04 6.06
C SER A 112 -7.57 -19.66 7.25
N ASN A 113 -8.05 -20.83 7.71
CA ASN A 113 -7.40 -21.57 8.80
C ASN A 113 -5.98 -21.99 8.44
N GLU A 114 -5.73 -22.33 7.18
CA GLU A 114 -4.39 -22.69 6.69
C GLU A 114 -3.43 -21.50 6.82
N ASN A 115 -3.88 -20.30 6.49
CA ASN A 115 -3.07 -19.09 6.66
C ASN A 115 -2.91 -18.73 8.13
N LEU A 116 -3.93 -18.88 8.97
CA LEU A 116 -3.81 -18.70 10.41
C LEU A 116 -2.72 -19.61 11.01
N ILE A 117 -2.76 -20.91 10.69
CA ILE A 117 -1.75 -21.87 11.14
C ILE A 117 -0.37 -21.55 10.57
N PHE A 118 -0.30 -21.16 9.28
CA PHE A 118 0.95 -20.76 8.63
C PHE A 118 1.58 -19.56 9.33
N PHE A 119 0.85 -18.46 9.50
CA PHE A 119 1.37 -17.26 10.15
C PHE A 119 1.73 -17.49 11.62
N SER A 120 0.97 -18.28 12.38
CA SER A 120 1.27 -18.57 13.78
C SER A 120 2.64 -19.23 13.98
N LYS A 121 3.10 -20.02 13.01
CA LYS A 121 4.40 -20.73 13.05
C LYS A 121 5.59 -19.88 12.59
N LEU A 122 5.37 -18.69 12.01
CA LEU A 122 6.45 -17.83 11.56
C LEU A 122 7.20 -17.18 12.72
N ASN A 123 8.51 -16.93 12.54
CA ASN A 123 9.29 -16.11 13.46
C ASN A 123 9.03 -14.62 13.26
N ASN A 124 8.60 -14.21 12.08
CA ASN A 124 8.24 -12.83 11.76
C ASN A 124 7.06 -12.38 12.63
N LYS A 125 7.14 -11.13 13.13
CA LYS A 125 6.11 -10.59 14.04
C LYS A 125 5.30 -9.44 13.43
N HIS A 126 5.89 -8.67 12.53
CA HIS A 126 5.36 -7.40 12.03
C HIS A 126 5.14 -7.46 10.51
N PHE A 127 3.92 -7.14 10.07
CA PHE A 127 3.51 -7.26 8.67
C PHE A 127 2.77 -6.01 8.21
N LEU A 128 3.25 -5.37 7.14
CA LEU A 128 2.55 -4.29 6.44
C LEU A 128 1.53 -4.89 5.46
N ASN A 129 0.27 -4.55 5.65
CA ASN A 129 -0.80 -4.96 4.75
C ASN A 129 -0.85 -4.06 3.52
N SER A 130 -0.88 -4.67 2.35
CA SER A 130 -1.18 -4.00 1.08
C SER A 130 -2.41 -4.57 0.36
N SER A 131 -3.11 -5.52 0.98
CA SER A 131 -4.33 -6.10 0.40
C SER A 131 -5.56 -5.26 0.70
N ASN A 132 -6.58 -5.38 -0.15
CA ASN A 132 -7.90 -4.77 0.07
C ASN A 132 -8.84 -5.67 0.88
N THR A 133 -8.32 -6.76 1.45
CA THR A 133 -9.11 -7.73 2.22
C THR A 133 -9.27 -7.27 3.66
N ILE A 134 -10.47 -7.38 4.21
CA ILE A 134 -10.73 -7.17 5.64
C ILE A 134 -10.16 -8.36 6.41
N TYR A 135 -9.24 -8.07 7.35
CA TYR A 135 -8.62 -9.06 8.22
C TYR A 135 -9.55 -9.37 9.40
N LYS A 136 -9.66 -10.65 9.76
CA LYS A 136 -10.49 -11.15 10.87
C LYS A 136 -9.74 -12.24 11.65
N ASN A 137 -9.89 -13.50 11.26
CA ASN A 137 -9.34 -14.65 11.97
C ASN A 137 -7.82 -14.63 12.11
N ILE A 138 -7.12 -13.98 11.17
CA ILE A 138 -5.66 -13.90 11.15
C ILE A 138 -5.07 -13.21 12.40
N PHE A 139 -5.84 -12.36 13.07
CA PHE A 139 -5.38 -11.73 14.31
C PHE A 139 -5.12 -12.73 15.46
N ASN A 140 -5.72 -13.94 15.39
CA ASN A 140 -5.46 -15.01 16.34
C ASN A 140 -4.08 -15.67 16.15
N SER A 141 -3.30 -15.28 15.15
CA SER A 141 -1.94 -15.79 14.90
C SER A 141 -0.86 -15.24 15.83
N ASN A 142 -1.18 -14.34 16.76
CA ASN A 142 -0.23 -13.59 17.60
C ASN A 142 0.77 -12.76 16.77
N LYS A 143 0.38 -12.33 15.57
CA LYS A 143 1.16 -11.45 14.69
C LYS A 143 0.54 -10.06 14.67
N LYS A 144 1.40 -9.05 14.42
CA LYS A 144 1.01 -7.64 14.32
C LYS A 144 0.90 -7.25 12.85
N PHE A 145 -0.30 -6.84 12.43
CA PHE A 145 -0.58 -6.39 11.07
C PHE A 145 -0.80 -4.89 11.09
N TYR A 146 -0.11 -4.18 10.23
CA TYR A 146 -0.16 -2.73 10.12
C TYR A 146 -0.77 -2.32 8.79
N HIS A 147 -1.44 -1.18 8.79
CA HIS A 147 -2.04 -0.62 7.59
C HIS A 147 -1.78 0.89 7.50
N ILE A 148 -1.66 1.37 6.27
CA ILE A 148 -1.68 2.80 5.98
C ILE A 148 -3.04 3.12 5.36
N HIS A 149 -3.90 3.76 6.13
CA HIS A 149 -5.19 4.27 5.67
C HIS A 149 -4.97 5.63 4.97
N PRO A 150 -5.58 5.87 3.79
CA PRO A 150 -5.45 7.14 3.06
C PRO A 150 -6.44 8.18 3.59
N GLY A 151 -6.35 8.48 4.86
CA GLY A 151 -7.16 9.45 5.59
C GLY A 151 -6.59 9.72 6.97
N TYR A 152 -6.84 10.92 7.48
CA TYR A 152 -6.51 11.25 8.86
C TYR A 152 -7.56 10.59 9.76
N ILE A 153 -7.22 9.46 10.37
CA ILE A 153 -8.12 8.71 11.25
C ILE A 153 -8.54 9.62 12.42
N TYR A 154 -9.79 9.58 12.71
CA TYR A 154 -10.77 10.36 13.46
C TYR A 154 -11.59 11.31 12.58
N LYS A 155 -11.00 12.02 11.62
CA LYS A 155 -11.76 12.86 10.68
C LYS A 155 -12.37 12.00 9.57
N VAL A 156 -11.59 11.05 9.02
CA VAL A 156 -11.97 10.25 7.86
C VAL A 156 -11.63 8.78 8.08
N ARG A 157 -12.63 7.92 7.95
CA ARG A 157 -12.55 6.45 8.02
C ARG A 157 -13.27 5.81 6.84
N GLY A 158 -13.01 4.53 6.60
CA GLY A 158 -13.69 3.75 5.57
C GLY A 158 -13.12 3.92 4.16
N CYS A 159 -13.93 3.57 3.16
CA CYS A 159 -13.51 3.62 1.76
C CYS A 159 -13.24 5.05 1.29
N ASP A 160 -12.37 5.18 0.27
CA ASP A 160 -12.07 6.46 -0.41
C ASP A 160 -11.64 7.59 0.52
N GLY A 161 -10.92 7.25 1.58
CA GLY A 161 -10.51 8.19 2.63
C GLY A 161 -9.81 9.45 2.10
N ALA A 162 -8.98 9.33 1.07
CA ALA A 162 -8.32 10.48 0.47
C ALA A 162 -9.30 11.40 -0.27
N LEU A 163 -10.25 10.85 -1.03
CA LEU A 163 -11.29 11.64 -1.71
C LEU A 163 -12.20 12.35 -0.71
N ASN A 164 -12.61 11.64 0.34
CA ASN A 164 -13.40 12.22 1.43
C ASN A 164 -12.65 13.32 2.18
N SER A 165 -11.35 13.16 2.39
CA SER A 165 -10.49 14.18 3.02
C SER A 165 -10.42 15.45 2.18
N ILE A 166 -10.23 15.31 0.87
CA ILE A 166 -10.19 16.47 -0.06
C ILE A 166 -11.55 17.17 -0.07
N ASN A 167 -12.63 16.42 -0.25
CA ASN A 167 -13.96 16.98 -0.41
C ASN A 167 -14.46 17.71 0.85
N ASN A 168 -14.22 17.15 2.04
CA ASN A 168 -14.75 17.66 3.28
C ASN A 168 -13.82 18.62 4.02
N TYR A 169 -12.52 18.52 3.81
CA TYR A 169 -11.52 19.24 4.62
C TYR A 169 -10.47 19.98 3.79
N ASN A 170 -10.52 19.89 2.46
CA ASN A 170 -9.47 20.41 1.56
C ASN A 170 -8.05 20.01 1.99
N SER A 171 -7.92 18.83 2.56
CA SER A 171 -6.67 18.26 3.06
C SER A 171 -6.49 16.82 2.61
N LEU A 172 -5.25 16.36 2.68
CA LEU A 172 -4.88 14.97 2.48
C LEU A 172 -4.28 14.43 3.76
N GLY A 173 -4.74 13.27 4.18
CA GLY A 173 -4.21 12.61 5.35
C GLY A 173 -3.82 11.17 5.08
N ALA A 174 -2.94 10.65 5.93
CA ALA A 174 -2.67 9.24 6.04
C ALA A 174 -2.44 8.86 7.50
N SER A 175 -2.84 7.65 7.86
CA SER A 175 -2.70 7.13 9.21
C SER A 175 -2.08 5.74 9.17
N PHE A 176 -1.00 5.55 9.92
CA PHE A 176 -0.35 4.26 10.11
C PHE A 176 -0.78 3.70 11.47
N PHE A 177 -1.40 2.54 11.46
CA PHE A 177 -1.98 1.96 12.66
C PHE A 177 -1.82 0.44 12.72
N LEU A 178 -1.83 -0.12 13.93
CA LEU A 178 -1.94 -1.54 14.20
C LEU A 178 -3.39 -1.99 13.97
N MET A 179 -3.59 -2.91 13.04
CA MET A 179 -4.92 -3.42 12.69
C MET A 179 -5.50 -4.28 13.82
N ASN A 180 -6.81 -4.23 13.96
CA ASN A 180 -7.59 -5.12 14.81
C ASN A 180 -8.86 -5.60 14.04
N ASN A 181 -9.76 -6.28 14.72
CA ASN A 181 -10.99 -6.82 14.13
C ASN A 181 -12.05 -5.77 13.75
N LYS A 182 -11.80 -4.48 14.04
CA LYS A 182 -12.65 -3.35 13.67
C LYS A 182 -11.98 -2.55 12.56
N ILE A 183 -12.72 -2.22 11.51
CA ILE A 183 -12.19 -1.48 10.35
C ILE A 183 -11.77 -0.08 10.80
N ASP A 184 -10.53 0.31 10.46
CA ASP A 184 -9.92 1.62 10.73
C ASP A 184 -10.05 2.11 12.18
N ARG A 185 -10.01 1.17 13.15
CA ARG A 185 -10.12 1.43 14.59
C ARG A 185 -8.97 0.82 15.42
N GLY A 186 -7.86 0.53 14.77
CA GLY A 186 -6.66 0.05 15.46
C GLY A 186 -5.89 1.15 16.16
N ASP A 187 -4.88 0.74 16.94
CA ASP A 187 -4.02 1.67 17.67
C ASP A 187 -3.12 2.44 16.71
N ILE A 188 -3.15 3.76 16.76
CA ILE A 188 -2.45 4.63 15.82
C ILE A 188 -0.99 4.78 16.25
N LEU A 189 -0.06 4.55 15.31
CA LEU A 189 1.36 4.79 15.52
C LEU A 189 1.78 6.17 15.03
N LYS A 190 1.20 6.62 13.91
CA LYS A 190 1.54 7.92 13.32
C LYS A 190 0.44 8.40 12.39
N ARG A 191 0.20 9.70 12.39
CA ARG A 191 -0.70 10.38 11.45
C ARG A 191 0.03 11.48 10.72
N TYR A 192 -0.42 11.75 9.52
CA TYR A 192 0.08 12.83 8.70
C TYR A 192 -1.07 13.54 7.99
N GLU A 193 -1.04 14.85 7.96
CA GLU A 193 -1.99 15.68 7.22
C GLU A 193 -1.20 16.76 6.47
N GLN A 194 -1.63 17.07 5.25
CA GLN A 194 -1.09 18.15 4.44
C GLN A 194 -2.19 18.84 3.65
N THR A 195 -2.01 20.10 3.34
CA THR A 195 -2.93 20.84 2.48
C THR A 195 -2.97 20.20 1.09
N TYR A 196 -4.17 20.06 0.55
CA TYR A 196 -4.34 19.62 -0.82
C TYR A 196 -4.14 20.80 -1.79
N HIS A 197 -3.37 20.57 -2.82
CA HIS A 197 -3.25 21.48 -3.96
C HIS A 197 -3.81 20.77 -5.20
N LYS A 198 -4.62 21.50 -5.96
CA LYS A 198 -5.26 20.97 -7.16
C LYS A 198 -4.21 20.47 -8.16
N LEU A 199 -4.32 19.20 -8.54
CA LEU A 199 -3.56 18.60 -9.61
C LEU A 199 -4.33 18.73 -10.93
N THR A 200 -3.62 18.84 -12.03
CA THR A 200 -4.22 19.06 -13.35
C THR A 200 -4.03 17.84 -14.24
N LEU A 201 -5.14 17.23 -14.67
CA LEU A 201 -5.13 16.28 -15.78
C LEU A 201 -5.49 17.04 -17.06
N PRO A 202 -4.55 17.20 -18.02
CA PRO A 202 -4.87 17.81 -19.30
C PRO A 202 -6.05 17.08 -19.98
N ASN A 203 -6.88 17.86 -20.66
CA ASN A 203 -8.03 17.28 -21.39
C ASN A 203 -8.95 16.39 -20.55
N PHE A 204 -9.09 16.63 -19.25
CA PHE A 204 -9.82 15.75 -18.31
C PHE A 204 -11.25 15.44 -18.77
N LYS A 205 -11.92 16.33 -19.53
CA LYS A 205 -13.26 16.12 -20.09
C LYS A 205 -13.36 14.95 -21.08
N LYS A 206 -12.24 14.44 -21.60
CA LYS A 206 -12.20 13.28 -22.50
C LYS A 206 -12.27 11.95 -21.73
N TYR A 207 -12.10 11.97 -20.40
CA TYR A 207 -12.10 10.77 -19.58
C TYR A 207 -13.47 10.55 -18.96
N SER A 208 -13.92 9.29 -18.99
CA SER A 208 -15.08 8.89 -18.21
C SER A 208 -14.79 8.95 -16.71
N VAL A 209 -15.83 9.00 -15.88
CA VAL A 209 -15.68 8.90 -14.41
C VAL A 209 -14.93 7.62 -14.02
N TYR A 210 -15.20 6.53 -14.73
CA TYR A 210 -14.51 5.25 -14.53
C TYR A 210 -13.01 5.34 -14.84
N ASP A 211 -12.62 6.02 -15.93
CA ASP A 211 -11.20 6.23 -16.24
C ASP A 211 -10.52 7.11 -15.18
N LEU A 212 -11.19 8.19 -14.74
CA LEU A 212 -10.66 9.08 -13.70
C LEU A 212 -10.44 8.33 -12.38
N TYR A 213 -11.40 7.50 -11.97
CA TYR A 213 -11.26 6.68 -10.77
C TYR A 213 -10.12 5.66 -10.90
N ASN A 214 -9.97 5.01 -12.05
CA ASN A 214 -8.85 4.07 -12.28
C ASN A 214 -7.48 4.78 -12.30
N ILE A 215 -7.40 5.99 -12.87
CA ILE A 215 -6.18 6.81 -12.83
C ILE A 215 -5.84 7.17 -11.38
N TRP A 216 -6.84 7.63 -10.61
CA TRP A 216 -6.71 7.91 -9.18
C TRP A 216 -6.16 6.68 -8.42
N PHE A 217 -6.82 5.54 -8.55
CA PHE A 217 -6.46 4.31 -7.88
C PHE A 217 -5.10 3.76 -8.31
N SER A 218 -4.72 3.96 -9.59
CA SER A 218 -3.43 3.48 -10.10
C SER A 218 -2.25 4.36 -9.67
N PHE A 219 -2.44 5.67 -9.48
CA PHE A 219 -1.32 6.58 -9.31
C PHE A 219 -1.40 7.44 -8.06
N PHE A 220 -2.56 8.05 -7.77
CA PHE A 220 -2.68 9.00 -6.66
C PHE A 220 -2.71 8.30 -5.30
N ASP A 221 -3.61 7.33 -5.09
CA ASP A 221 -3.72 6.61 -3.82
C ASP A 221 -2.43 5.87 -3.45
N PRO A 222 -1.74 5.14 -4.38
CA PRO A 222 -0.42 4.59 -4.11
C PRO A 222 0.64 5.66 -3.76
N ALA A 223 0.62 6.81 -4.44
CA ALA A 223 1.56 7.91 -4.17
C ALA A 223 1.39 8.49 -2.77
N LEU A 224 0.16 8.74 -2.35
CA LEU A 224 -0.16 9.21 -1.00
C LEU A 224 0.38 8.23 0.06
N ARG A 225 0.03 6.94 -0.06
CA ARG A 225 0.43 5.92 0.91
C ARG A 225 1.93 5.68 0.92
N VAL A 226 2.58 5.63 -0.25
CA VAL A 226 4.02 5.38 -0.32
C VAL A 226 4.83 6.58 0.13
N SER A 227 4.38 7.81 -0.11
CA SER A 227 5.05 9.01 0.40
C SER A 227 5.04 9.05 1.92
N PHE A 228 3.92 8.64 2.53
CA PHE A 228 3.81 8.51 3.97
C PHE A 228 4.70 7.40 4.51
N LEU A 229 4.68 6.21 3.90
CA LEU A 229 5.58 5.11 4.26
C LEU A 229 7.06 5.52 4.16
N LYS A 230 7.43 6.30 3.13
CA LYS A 230 8.78 6.85 2.96
C LYS A 230 9.18 7.74 4.15
N LYS A 231 8.25 8.57 4.66
CA LYS A 231 8.50 9.39 5.86
C LYS A 231 8.70 8.53 7.10
N LEU A 232 7.81 7.57 7.33
CA LEU A 232 7.90 6.64 8.47
C LEU A 232 9.24 5.88 8.49
N LEU A 233 9.70 5.42 7.31
CA LEU A 233 11.00 4.74 7.17
C LEU A 233 12.17 5.68 7.41
N ASN A 234 12.10 6.94 6.96
CA ASN A 234 13.15 7.93 7.21
C ASN A 234 13.26 8.30 8.69
N GLU A 235 12.13 8.39 9.40
CA GLU A 235 12.05 8.64 10.84
C GLU A 235 12.41 7.38 11.65
N ASN A 236 12.51 6.23 11.01
CA ASN A 236 12.78 4.92 11.62
C ASN A 236 11.90 4.66 12.87
N ILE A 237 10.59 4.87 12.72
CA ILE A 237 9.66 4.79 13.84
C ILE A 237 9.65 3.42 14.51
N SER A 238 9.43 3.39 15.83
CA SER A 238 9.21 2.17 16.58
C SER A 238 7.79 1.64 16.37
N LEU A 239 7.67 0.34 16.07
CA LEU A 239 6.39 -0.36 15.90
C LEU A 239 5.67 -0.66 17.22
N ASN A 240 6.21 -0.20 18.34
CA ASN A 240 5.60 -0.33 19.66
C ASN A 240 5.16 1.01 20.29
N ASN A 241 5.50 2.13 19.65
CA ASN A 241 5.11 3.45 20.14
C ASN A 241 3.79 3.85 19.47
N PHE A 242 2.74 3.92 20.26
CA PHE A 242 1.42 4.35 19.82
C PHE A 242 1.21 5.83 20.17
N GLU A 243 0.56 6.58 19.29
CA GLU A 243 0.14 7.95 19.60
C GLU A 243 -0.95 7.91 20.69
N GLU A 244 -0.78 8.70 21.75
CA GLU A 244 -1.84 8.92 22.70
C GLU A 244 -3.02 9.63 22.05
N ILE A 245 -4.20 9.08 22.28
CA ILE A 245 -5.44 9.62 21.75
C ILE A 245 -5.98 10.60 22.75
N ASN A 246 -5.68 11.89 22.58
CA ASN A 246 -6.47 12.93 23.24
C ASN A 246 -7.83 13.00 22.55
N LEU A 247 -8.81 12.30 23.11
CA LEU A 247 -10.23 12.45 22.76
C LEU A 247 -10.74 13.72 23.46
N ASN A 248 -10.40 14.90 22.93
CA ASN A 248 -11.08 16.14 23.28
C ASN A 248 -12.25 16.38 22.34
#